data_98544125ceb79463055148f50005df0b
#
_entry.id   98544125ceb79463055148f50005df0b
#
_cell.length_a   1.000
_cell.length_b   1.000
_cell.length_c   1.000
_cell.angle_alpha   90.00
_cell.angle_beta   90.00
_cell.angle_gamma   90.00
#
_symmetry.space_group_name_H-M   'P 1'
#
loop_
_entity.id
_entity.type
_entity.pdbx_description
1 polymer ?
#
loop_
_entity_poly.entity_id
_entity_poly.type
_entity_poly.pdbx_seq_one_letter_code
_entity_poly.pdbx_strand_id
1 'polypeptide(L)'
;MKKKGIRKMKFVIQRVTHAEVEVEQKIIGSIQNGYLVLIGIAEDDNEEIADKLVKKLWGLRIFADENGKTNLSLKDVNGSLLLVSQFTLYADCRKGNRPSFVNAGNPEKANELYEYIIGKCRDEVPDVQTGSFGADMKITLLNDGPFTIILDSKDLM
;
A
#
# COMPACT_ATOMS: atom_id res chain seq x y z
N MET A 1 1.83 -31.02 8.50
CA MET A 1 0.59 -30.30 8.75
C MET A 1 0.51 -29.04 7.96
N LYS A 2 -0.61 -28.83 7.32
CA LYS A 2 -0.81 -27.66 6.50
C LYS A 2 -1.12 -26.45 7.37
N LYS A 3 -0.38 -25.39 7.21
CA LYS A 3 -0.67 -24.15 7.89
C LYS A 3 -1.84 -23.48 7.20
N LYS A 4 -2.89 -23.24 7.93
CA LYS A 4 -4.02 -22.50 7.43
C LYS A 4 -3.88 -21.02 7.74
N GLY A 5 -4.33 -20.21 6.82
CA GLY A 5 -4.51 -18.81 7.11
C GLY A 5 -3.25 -18.05 7.45
N ILE A 6 -2.14 -18.38 6.80
CA ILE A 6 -1.00 -17.49 6.89
C ILE A 6 -1.41 -16.25 6.11
N ARG A 7 -1.82 -15.26 6.86
CA ARG A 7 -2.28 -14.01 6.31
C ARG A 7 -1.06 -13.21 5.91
N LYS A 8 -1.08 -12.69 4.70
CA LYS A 8 0.09 -12.06 4.11
C LYS A 8 -0.24 -10.73 3.44
N MET A 9 -1.21 -10.01 3.99
CA MET A 9 -1.45 -8.68 3.48
C MET A 9 -0.16 -7.89 3.55
N LYS A 10 0.16 -7.19 2.48
CA LYS A 10 1.40 -6.43 2.36
C LYS A 10 1.13 -5.01 1.92
N PHE A 11 1.80 -4.08 2.57
CA PHE A 11 1.87 -2.70 2.10
C PHE A 11 3.32 -2.43 1.74
N VAL A 12 3.56 -2.03 0.50
CA VAL A 12 4.87 -1.52 0.10
C VAL A 12 4.75 -0.01 0.08
N ILE A 13 5.42 0.63 1.01
CA ILE A 13 5.29 2.05 1.30
C ILE A 13 6.52 2.77 0.78
N GLN A 14 6.31 3.75 -0.10
CA GLN A 14 7.39 4.56 -0.61
C GLN A 14 7.13 6.02 -0.25
N ARG A 15 8.09 6.63 0.43
CA ARG A 15 8.02 8.06 0.76
C ARG A 15 8.26 8.86 -0.51
N VAL A 16 7.38 9.79 -0.81
CA VAL A 16 7.42 10.55 -2.06
C VAL A 16 7.31 12.05 -1.83
N THR A 17 7.87 12.83 -2.75
CA THR A 17 7.60 14.26 -2.85
C THR A 17 6.40 14.51 -3.73
N HIS A 18 6.14 13.60 -4.67
CA HIS A 18 4.92 13.58 -5.49
C HIS A 18 4.74 12.19 -6.08
N ALA A 19 3.50 11.86 -6.40
CA ALA A 19 3.16 10.62 -7.09
C ALA A 19 1.83 10.80 -7.79
N GLU A 20 1.62 10.09 -8.88
CA GLU A 20 0.37 10.15 -9.63
C GLU A 20 0.07 8.82 -10.31
N VAL A 21 -1.22 8.59 -10.57
CA VAL A 21 -1.71 7.42 -11.30
C VAL A 21 -2.42 7.87 -12.55
N GLU A 22 -2.05 7.28 -13.67
CA GLU A 22 -2.67 7.53 -14.96
C GLU A 22 -3.38 6.27 -15.46
N VAL A 23 -4.62 6.42 -15.89
CA VAL A 23 -5.41 5.35 -16.52
C VAL A 23 -5.97 5.92 -17.81
N GLU A 24 -5.76 5.21 -18.92
CA GLU A 24 -6.23 5.64 -20.23
C GLU A 24 -5.85 7.09 -20.55
N GLN A 25 -4.59 7.44 -20.25
CA GLN A 25 -4.00 8.74 -20.51
C GLN A 25 -4.59 9.89 -19.67
N LYS A 26 -5.32 9.56 -18.61
CA LYS A 26 -5.87 10.55 -17.67
C LYS A 26 -5.31 10.31 -16.28
N ILE A 27 -4.91 11.39 -15.64
CA ILE A 27 -4.47 11.33 -14.23
C ILE A 27 -5.72 11.20 -13.37
N ILE A 28 -5.83 10.08 -12.63
CA ILE A 28 -6.99 9.83 -11.80
C ILE A 28 -6.71 10.03 -10.31
N GLY A 29 -5.46 10.13 -9.94
CA GLY A 29 -5.05 10.40 -8.56
C GLY A 29 -3.68 11.03 -8.55
N SER A 30 -3.46 11.97 -7.65
CA SER A 30 -2.18 12.70 -7.57
C SER A 30 -1.99 13.23 -6.17
N ILE A 31 -0.78 13.10 -5.64
CA ILE A 31 -0.41 13.63 -4.33
C ILE A 31 0.93 14.35 -4.42
N GLN A 32 1.16 15.23 -3.44
CA GLN A 32 2.46 15.82 -3.21
C GLN A 32 3.16 15.01 -2.11
N ASN A 33 3.73 15.65 -1.11
CA ASN A 33 4.46 14.98 -0.03
C ASN A 33 3.62 13.93 0.68
N GLY A 34 4.14 12.74 0.83
CA GLY A 34 3.41 11.66 1.49
C GLY A 34 3.94 10.28 1.14
N TYR A 35 3.01 9.32 1.03
CA TYR A 35 3.33 7.95 0.66
C TYR A 35 2.57 7.48 -0.56
N LEU A 36 3.28 6.81 -1.45
CA LEU A 36 2.66 5.87 -2.39
C LEU A 36 2.65 4.51 -1.68
N VAL A 37 1.49 3.88 -1.59
CA VAL A 37 1.35 2.58 -0.95
C VAL A 37 0.80 1.57 -1.94
N LEU A 38 1.58 0.54 -2.23
CA LEU A 38 1.13 -0.60 -3.02
C LEU A 38 0.53 -1.61 -2.05
N ILE A 39 -0.71 -2.00 -2.28
CA ILE A 39 -1.47 -2.85 -1.36
C ILE A 39 -1.70 -4.21 -1.98
N GLY A 40 -1.14 -5.25 -1.34
CA GLY A 40 -1.38 -6.62 -1.71
C GLY A 40 -2.30 -7.30 -0.71
N ILE A 41 -3.32 -7.99 -1.22
CA ILE A 41 -4.31 -8.68 -0.41
C ILE A 41 -4.29 -10.17 -0.80
N ALA A 42 -4.11 -11.04 0.20
CA ALA A 42 -4.08 -12.47 0.02
C ALA A 42 -5.44 -13.09 0.33
N GLU A 43 -5.61 -14.35 -0.01
CA GLU A 43 -6.89 -15.07 0.09
C GLU A 43 -7.49 -15.03 1.50
N ASP A 44 -6.67 -15.16 2.53
CA ASP A 44 -7.16 -15.27 3.91
C ASP A 44 -7.17 -13.95 4.67
N ASP A 45 -6.93 -12.84 4.00
CA ASP A 45 -6.94 -11.55 4.66
C ASP A 45 -8.36 -11.10 5.01
N ASN A 46 -8.47 -10.25 6.02
CA ASN A 46 -9.75 -9.73 6.49
C ASN A 46 -9.59 -8.31 7.03
N GLU A 47 -10.70 -7.74 7.49
CA GLU A 47 -10.72 -6.35 7.99
C GLU A 47 -9.86 -6.17 9.23
N GLU A 48 -9.81 -7.16 10.11
CA GLU A 48 -8.99 -7.10 11.32
C GLU A 48 -7.50 -6.95 10.96
N ILE A 49 -7.04 -7.71 9.96
CA ILE A 49 -5.67 -7.63 9.47
C ILE A 49 -5.43 -6.25 8.84
N ALA A 50 -6.39 -5.78 8.03
CA ALA A 50 -6.29 -4.47 7.40
C ALA A 50 -6.16 -3.36 8.46
N ASP A 51 -6.95 -3.43 9.52
CA ASP A 51 -6.89 -2.44 10.59
C ASP A 51 -5.49 -2.35 11.21
N LYS A 52 -4.84 -3.48 11.41
CA LYS A 52 -3.49 -3.50 11.99
C LYS A 52 -2.47 -2.84 11.07
N LEU A 53 -2.53 -3.14 9.78
CA LEU A 53 -1.61 -2.55 8.81
C LEU A 53 -1.85 -1.05 8.64
N VAL A 54 -3.11 -0.64 8.58
CA VAL A 54 -3.48 0.76 8.42
C VAL A 54 -3.00 1.58 9.63
N LYS A 55 -3.21 1.05 10.84
CA LYS A 55 -2.75 1.71 12.06
C LYS A 55 -1.22 1.88 12.05
N LYS A 56 -0.51 0.85 11.63
CA LYS A 56 0.95 0.92 11.52
C LYS A 56 1.37 1.95 10.48
N LEU A 57 0.69 1.98 9.33
CA LEU A 57 0.96 2.94 8.26
C LEU A 57 0.89 4.38 8.77
N TRP A 58 -0.19 4.73 9.49
CA TRP A 58 -0.36 6.10 10.00
C TRP A 58 0.70 6.45 11.03
N GLY A 59 1.14 5.48 11.81
CA GLY A 59 2.08 5.71 12.91
C GLY A 59 3.55 5.70 12.53
N LEU A 60 3.89 5.30 11.30
CA LEU A 60 5.29 5.27 10.88
C LEU A 60 5.90 6.67 10.94
N ARG A 61 7.09 6.75 11.49
CA ARG A 61 7.79 8.01 11.70
C ARG A 61 9.02 8.05 10.80
N ILE A 62 8.78 8.26 9.51
CA ILE A 62 9.84 8.17 8.50
C ILE A 62 10.09 9.47 7.73
N PHE A 63 9.51 10.57 8.18
CA PHE A 63 9.85 11.89 7.62
C PHE A 63 10.90 12.54 8.49
N ALA A 64 11.81 13.30 7.86
CA ALA A 64 12.87 13.97 8.57
C ALA A 64 12.33 15.11 9.45
N ASP A 65 12.83 15.21 10.68
CA ASP A 65 12.56 16.32 11.54
C ASP A 65 13.53 17.48 11.24
N GLU A 66 13.46 18.55 12.02
CA GLU A 66 14.30 19.73 11.83
C GLU A 66 15.79 19.44 12.01
N ASN A 67 16.12 18.34 12.68
CA ASN A 67 17.51 17.90 12.87
C ASN A 67 17.95 16.89 11.81
N GLY A 68 17.11 16.64 10.82
CA GLY A 68 17.40 15.68 9.75
C GLY A 68 17.22 14.23 10.16
N LYS A 69 16.65 13.95 11.33
CA LYS A 69 16.44 12.60 11.81
C LYS A 69 15.07 12.08 11.38
N THR A 70 15.02 10.81 11.03
CA THR A 70 13.80 10.09 10.68
C THR A 70 12.93 9.98 11.92
N ASN A 71 11.92 10.83 12.05
CA ASN A 71 11.21 10.99 13.30
C ASN A 71 9.73 11.39 13.17
N LEU A 72 9.33 12.00 12.07
CA LEU A 72 7.98 12.54 11.95
C LEU A 72 7.06 11.60 11.20
N SER A 73 5.79 11.55 11.64
CA SER A 73 4.76 10.74 11.00
C SER A 73 4.11 11.48 9.83
N LEU A 74 3.26 10.77 9.10
CA LEU A 74 2.48 11.36 8.01
C LEU A 74 1.65 12.55 8.50
N LYS A 75 1.03 12.41 9.66
CA LYS A 75 0.21 13.48 10.26
C LYS A 75 1.06 14.70 10.59
N ASP A 76 2.26 14.47 11.15
CA ASP A 76 3.14 15.58 11.53
C ASP A 76 3.53 16.46 10.36
N VAL A 77 3.67 15.86 9.17
CA VAL A 77 4.06 16.61 7.97
C VAL A 77 2.86 16.95 7.09
N ASN A 78 1.65 16.67 7.56
CA ASN A 78 0.43 16.88 6.81
C ASN A 78 0.49 16.23 5.42
N GLY A 79 0.99 15.00 5.40
CA GLY A 79 1.21 14.27 4.16
C GLY A 79 -0.05 13.62 3.62
N SER A 80 0.02 13.22 2.37
CA SER A 80 -1.06 12.59 1.63
C SER A 80 -0.77 11.11 1.36
N LEU A 81 -1.81 10.37 0.98
CA LEU A 81 -1.67 8.97 0.60
C LEU A 81 -2.16 8.75 -0.82
N LEU A 82 -1.42 7.94 -1.57
CA LEU A 82 -1.87 7.43 -2.86
C LEU A 82 -1.87 5.91 -2.72
N LEU A 83 -3.07 5.31 -2.68
CA LEU A 83 -3.26 3.90 -2.42
C LEU A 83 -3.55 3.15 -3.72
N VAL A 84 -2.72 2.16 -4.03
CA VAL A 84 -2.81 1.41 -5.29
C VAL A 84 -2.83 -0.09 -4.97
N SER A 85 -3.84 -0.78 -5.48
CA SER A 85 -3.91 -2.23 -5.36
C SER A 85 -2.88 -2.88 -6.28
N GLN A 86 -2.16 -3.89 -5.76
CA GLN A 86 -1.06 -4.54 -6.49
C GLN A 86 -1.01 -6.04 -6.19
N PHE A 87 -1.79 -6.84 -6.94
CA PHE A 87 -1.81 -8.28 -6.71
C PHE A 87 -0.49 -8.98 -7.04
N THR A 88 0.34 -8.37 -7.89
CA THR A 88 1.62 -8.97 -8.29
C THR A 88 2.61 -9.05 -7.13
N LEU A 89 2.30 -8.46 -5.98
CA LEU A 89 3.10 -8.67 -4.77
C LEU A 89 3.09 -10.12 -4.32
N TYR A 90 2.17 -10.93 -4.84
CA TYR A 90 2.07 -12.37 -4.55
C TYR A 90 2.61 -13.24 -5.67
N ALA A 91 3.44 -12.68 -6.53
CA ALA A 91 4.08 -13.46 -7.58
C ALA A 91 4.92 -14.58 -6.97
N ASP A 92 4.66 -15.80 -7.41
CA ASP A 92 5.46 -16.97 -7.05
C ASP A 92 6.38 -17.26 -8.21
N CYS A 93 7.65 -17.01 -8.03
CA CYS A 93 8.67 -17.12 -9.07
C CYS A 93 9.59 -18.32 -8.87
N ARG A 94 9.19 -19.27 -8.02
CA ARG A 94 10.04 -20.42 -7.68
C ARG A 94 10.21 -21.40 -8.82
N LYS A 95 9.23 -21.47 -9.74
CA LYS A 95 9.26 -22.41 -10.86
C LYS A 95 9.36 -21.67 -12.18
N GLY A 96 10.57 -21.65 -12.75
CA GLY A 96 10.80 -21.03 -14.05
C GLY A 96 10.65 -19.53 -14.01
N ASN A 97 10.47 -18.94 -15.19
CA ASN A 97 10.49 -17.49 -15.35
C ASN A 97 9.11 -16.85 -15.50
N ARG A 98 8.08 -17.68 -15.51
CA ARG A 98 6.70 -17.17 -15.55
C ARG A 98 6.14 -17.15 -14.13
N PRO A 99 5.88 -15.95 -13.55
CA PRO A 99 5.36 -15.90 -12.19
C PRO A 99 3.94 -16.47 -12.12
N SER A 100 3.65 -17.14 -11.01
CA SER A 100 2.31 -17.63 -10.70
C SER A 100 1.69 -16.69 -9.67
N PHE A 101 0.39 -16.47 -9.75
CA PHE A 101 -0.33 -15.57 -8.84
C PHE A 101 -1.40 -16.30 -8.03
N VAL A 102 -1.23 -17.61 -7.82
CA VAL A 102 -2.22 -18.41 -7.08
C VAL A 102 -2.40 -17.96 -5.63
N ASN A 103 -1.41 -17.27 -5.07
CA ASN A 103 -1.46 -16.79 -3.69
C ASN A 103 -2.17 -15.45 -3.54
N ALA A 104 -2.49 -14.80 -4.65
CA ALA A 104 -3.24 -13.55 -4.59
C ALA A 104 -4.69 -13.84 -4.20
N GLY A 105 -5.33 -12.91 -3.53
CA GLY A 105 -6.72 -13.06 -3.14
C GLY A 105 -7.67 -13.03 -4.33
N ASN A 106 -8.88 -13.55 -4.12
CA ASN A 106 -9.94 -13.44 -5.08
C ASN A 106 -10.18 -11.96 -5.41
N PRO A 107 -10.24 -11.57 -6.70
CA PRO A 107 -10.34 -10.15 -7.06
C PRO A 107 -11.50 -9.40 -6.42
N GLU A 108 -12.67 -10.02 -6.35
CA GLU A 108 -13.86 -9.40 -5.79
C GLU A 108 -13.68 -9.09 -4.31
N LYS A 109 -13.22 -10.09 -3.56
CA LYS A 109 -12.96 -9.95 -2.13
C LYS A 109 -11.80 -8.99 -1.86
N ALA A 110 -10.76 -9.06 -2.70
CA ALA A 110 -9.62 -8.16 -2.58
C ALA A 110 -10.04 -6.70 -2.80
N ASN A 111 -10.93 -6.46 -3.76
CA ASN A 111 -11.45 -5.12 -4.00
C ASN A 111 -12.26 -4.62 -2.80
N GLU A 112 -13.06 -5.48 -2.18
CA GLU A 112 -13.82 -5.10 -0.98
C GLU A 112 -12.88 -4.66 0.14
N LEU A 113 -11.81 -5.40 0.38
CA LEU A 113 -10.83 -5.03 1.40
C LEU A 113 -10.06 -3.78 1.03
N TYR A 114 -9.74 -3.62 -0.24
CA TYR A 114 -9.07 -2.41 -0.72
C TYR A 114 -9.94 -1.18 -0.45
N GLU A 115 -11.24 -1.24 -0.78
CA GLU A 115 -12.18 -0.15 -0.49
C GLU A 115 -12.32 0.10 1.00
N TYR A 116 -12.32 -0.95 1.80
CA TYR A 116 -12.32 -0.83 3.27
C TYR A 116 -11.10 -0.06 3.77
N ILE A 117 -9.92 -0.40 3.25
CA ILE A 117 -8.66 0.26 3.62
C ILE A 117 -8.72 1.75 3.24
N ILE A 118 -9.23 2.06 2.05
CA ILE A 118 -9.38 3.44 1.60
C ILE A 118 -10.26 4.23 2.58
N GLY A 119 -11.39 3.65 2.96
CA GLY A 119 -12.31 4.28 3.92
C GLY A 119 -11.67 4.56 5.26
N LYS A 120 -10.91 3.58 5.79
CA LYS A 120 -10.21 3.75 7.06
C LYS A 120 -9.16 4.85 6.97
N CYS A 121 -8.42 4.89 5.88
CA CYS A 121 -7.40 5.93 5.69
C CYS A 121 -8.04 7.32 5.58
N ARG A 122 -9.18 7.43 4.92
CA ARG A 122 -9.89 8.72 4.79
C ARG A 122 -10.40 9.24 6.12
N ASP A 123 -10.63 8.38 7.10
CA ASP A 123 -11.03 8.80 8.44
C ASP A 123 -9.89 9.53 9.16
N GLU A 124 -8.65 9.24 8.81
CA GLU A 124 -7.48 9.78 9.52
C GLU A 124 -6.65 10.77 8.70
N VAL A 125 -6.65 10.62 7.38
CA VAL A 125 -5.81 11.43 6.50
C VAL A 125 -6.69 12.27 5.59
N PRO A 126 -6.54 13.60 5.58
CA PRO A 126 -7.41 14.48 4.79
C PRO A 126 -7.33 14.26 3.29
N ASP A 127 -6.15 13.95 2.76
CA ASP A 127 -5.97 13.77 1.32
C ASP A 127 -5.54 12.33 1.02
N VAL A 128 -6.51 11.52 0.60
CA VAL A 128 -6.28 10.13 0.19
C VAL A 128 -6.74 9.98 -1.25
N GLN A 129 -5.79 9.73 -2.12
CA GLN A 129 -6.03 9.50 -3.54
C GLN A 129 -5.85 8.01 -3.82
N THR A 130 -6.45 7.53 -4.89
CA THR A 130 -6.43 6.09 -5.20
C THR A 130 -6.20 5.84 -6.67
N GLY A 131 -5.73 4.61 -6.98
CA GLY A 131 -5.77 4.10 -8.34
C GLY A 131 -7.15 3.53 -8.64
N SER A 132 -7.23 2.73 -9.67
CA SER A 132 -8.46 2.03 -10.07
C SER A 132 -8.19 0.54 -10.03
N PHE A 133 -8.91 -0.18 -9.17
CA PHE A 133 -8.69 -1.62 -8.98
C PHE A 133 -8.83 -2.37 -10.30
N GLY A 134 -7.81 -3.18 -10.63
CA GLY A 134 -7.82 -4.01 -11.82
C GLY A 134 -7.48 -3.29 -13.12
N ALA A 135 -7.32 -1.97 -13.10
CA ALA A 135 -7.00 -1.23 -14.31
C ALA A 135 -5.52 -1.29 -14.64
N ASP A 136 -5.19 -1.04 -15.91
CA ASP A 136 -3.81 -0.82 -16.32
C ASP A 136 -3.44 0.60 -15.90
N MET A 137 -2.53 0.71 -14.95
CA MET A 137 -2.15 2.00 -14.37
C MET A 137 -0.70 2.31 -14.67
N LYS A 138 -0.45 3.57 -15.03
CA LYS A 138 0.90 4.10 -15.15
C LYS A 138 1.15 4.96 -13.92
N ILE A 139 2.10 4.56 -13.11
CA ILE A 139 2.36 5.23 -11.84
C ILE A 139 3.71 5.93 -11.91
N THR A 140 3.66 7.24 -11.72
CA THR A 140 4.85 8.07 -11.67
C THR A 140 5.05 8.52 -10.23
N LEU A 141 6.28 8.44 -9.75
CA LEU A 141 6.58 8.86 -8.38
C LEU A 141 8.03 9.31 -8.29
N LEU A 142 8.29 10.15 -7.31
CA LEU A 142 9.65 10.46 -6.91
C LEU A 142 9.84 9.88 -5.51
N ASN A 143 10.59 8.77 -5.42
CA ASN A 143 10.88 8.13 -4.15
C ASN A 143 11.99 8.93 -3.47
N ASP A 144 11.62 9.58 -2.40
CA ASP A 144 12.48 10.52 -1.69
C ASP A 144 13.33 9.80 -0.66
N GLY A 145 14.64 9.68 -1.00
CA GLY A 145 15.57 9.08 -0.07
C GLY A 145 16.64 8.21 -0.72
N PRO A 146 16.36 7.14 -1.48
CA PRO A 146 15.08 6.45 -1.56
C PRO A 146 14.67 5.89 -0.20
N PHE A 147 13.39 5.75 0.02
CA PHE A 147 12.88 5.27 1.29
C PHE A 147 11.66 4.38 1.02
N THR A 148 11.83 3.09 1.24
CA THR A 148 10.80 2.08 0.93
C THR A 148 10.72 1.10 2.10
N ILE A 149 9.49 0.90 2.61
CA ILE A 149 9.25 0.00 3.74
C ILE A 149 8.18 -1.01 3.33
N ILE A 150 8.37 -2.26 3.71
CA ILE A 150 7.39 -3.30 3.51
C ILE A 150 6.78 -3.65 4.86
N LEU A 151 5.46 -3.47 4.98
CA LEU A 151 4.71 -4.00 6.11
C LEU A 151 4.04 -5.29 5.67
N ASP A 152 4.36 -6.37 6.36
CA ASP A 152 3.76 -7.67 6.06
C ASP A 152 2.97 -8.10 7.29
N SER A 153 1.71 -8.47 7.09
CA SER A 153 0.83 -8.82 8.20
C SER A 153 1.37 -9.96 9.06
N LYS A 154 2.13 -10.88 8.48
CA LYS A 154 2.72 -11.99 9.24
C LYS A 154 3.68 -11.52 10.33
N ASP A 155 4.27 -10.34 10.17
CA ASP A 155 5.23 -9.80 11.13
C ASP A 155 4.55 -9.00 12.24
N LEU A 156 3.25 -8.72 12.10
CA LEU A 156 2.49 -7.90 13.04
C LEU A 156 1.49 -8.71 13.87
N MET A 157 1.44 -10.02 13.65
CA MET A 157 0.48 -10.92 14.33
C MET A 157 1.09 -11.61 15.52
#